data_4d4aacaca20abed1c94b931ff5bccd76
#
_entry.id   4d4aacaca20abed1c94b931ff5bccd76
#
_cell.length_a   1.000
_cell.length_b   1.000
_cell.length_c   1.000
_cell.angle_alpha   90.00
_cell.angle_beta   90.00
_cell.angle_gamma   90.00
#
_symmetry.space_group_name_H-M   'P 1'
#
loop_
_entity.id
_entity.type
_entity.pdbx_description
1 polymer ?
#
loop_
_entity_poly.entity_id
_entity_poly.type
_entity_poly.pdbx_seq_one_letter_code
_entity_poly.pdbx_strand_id
1 'polypeptide(L)'
;MKQNILLLCIFLSVVSCRNYNLIVTDEVINPDIFGNGVEWDPYDEAISWGSEVSDEDWEKLYKRMDFMRPQYVRCMINSPFTYYDNGSFVPERNERNVIKLLSWCQKNSASVIWGEFNPPKAELKGSREWVEMSVSYLNRLVEHYGFNCIKHFVIFNEPDGNWACTDGDYDFWESMVVRFEEEMRRYPALSGITIAGPDAVLNYRNPASEFDSYGWVSQTASRCGDVVGLYDIHCYPGQHYVRSGSFGHDVGKVRSLVPQDRRFVFGEGGYKYHNPEDSTLLAEYWRRVDKHKFTKGTDCNMLVTDWFYALDMPIFAMEAMNNGASGIAAWMLDDAMHSSGDSGKAEDVKIWGMWNILGSEVFGDPSLEMPRPWFYTWSLICRCFPSSSDILRIDSNLPSGVYASASCVSPTESSLVLVNVNDFPVKLKIRLPQESSGSLWRRFTITQSKEKDVAALTSGNVEIASSSRMSLCLEPESFTALSSLTDLRDLDFREMP
;
A
#
# COMPACT_ATOMS: atom_id res chain seq x y z
N MET A 1 -45.00 -13.36 -56.13
CA MET A 1 -44.31 -12.18 -55.60
C MET A 1 -44.79 -11.98 -54.17
N LYS A 2 -43.99 -12.40 -53.17
CA LYS A 2 -44.23 -12.09 -51.73
C LYS A 2 -43.05 -11.20 -51.31
N GLN A 3 -43.35 -9.93 -51.01
CA GLN A 3 -42.40 -8.99 -50.47
C GLN A 3 -42.20 -9.31 -48.97
N ASN A 4 -40.99 -9.71 -48.61
CA ASN A 4 -40.55 -9.76 -47.22
C ASN A 4 -40.10 -8.38 -46.80
N ILE A 5 -40.88 -7.74 -45.94
CA ILE A 5 -40.53 -6.48 -45.22
C ILE A 5 -39.67 -6.90 -44.03
N LEU A 6 -38.35 -6.60 -44.12
CA LEU A 6 -37.39 -6.76 -43.02
C LEU A 6 -37.56 -5.55 -42.08
N LEU A 7 -38.19 -5.76 -40.94
CA LEU A 7 -38.28 -4.74 -39.86
C LEU A 7 -36.93 -4.67 -39.16
N LEU A 8 -36.16 -3.63 -39.46
CA LEU A 8 -34.89 -3.33 -38.77
C LEU A 8 -35.25 -2.60 -37.45
N CYS A 9 -35.33 -3.34 -36.34
CA CYS A 9 -35.44 -2.74 -35.02
C CYS A 9 -34.08 -2.12 -34.64
N ILE A 10 -33.94 -0.81 -34.85
CA ILE A 10 -32.86 -0.01 -34.29
C ILE A 10 -33.17 0.16 -32.81
N PHE A 11 -32.49 -0.62 -31.94
CA PHE A 11 -32.41 -0.33 -30.51
C PHE A 11 -31.55 0.92 -30.35
N LEU A 12 -32.17 2.08 -30.38
CA LEU A 12 -31.60 3.30 -29.79
C LEU A 12 -31.55 3.07 -28.28
N SER A 13 -30.42 2.63 -27.77
CA SER A 13 -30.09 2.72 -26.36
C SER A 13 -30.08 4.21 -26.02
N VAL A 14 -31.17 4.73 -25.52
CA VAL A 14 -31.23 6.04 -24.86
C VAL A 14 -30.37 5.88 -23.61
N VAL A 15 -29.08 6.18 -23.72
CA VAL A 15 -28.25 6.41 -22.54
C VAL A 15 -28.87 7.60 -21.85
N SER A 16 -29.72 7.33 -20.87
CA SER A 16 -30.25 8.34 -19.98
C SER A 16 -29.04 8.99 -19.29
N CYS A 17 -28.74 10.23 -19.69
CA CYS A 17 -27.73 11.04 -19.04
C CYS A 17 -28.22 11.40 -17.62
N ARG A 18 -28.24 10.40 -16.71
CA ARG A 18 -28.45 10.67 -15.29
C ARG A 18 -27.25 11.45 -14.78
N ASN A 19 -27.52 12.64 -14.25
CA ASN A 19 -26.52 13.36 -13.47
C ASN A 19 -26.56 12.80 -12.05
N TYR A 20 -25.43 12.31 -11.57
CA TYR A 20 -25.27 11.89 -10.20
C TYR A 20 -24.72 13.06 -9.37
N ASN A 21 -25.06 13.10 -8.09
CA ASN A 21 -24.64 14.17 -7.19
C ASN A 21 -23.61 13.61 -6.21
N LEU A 22 -22.59 14.41 -5.94
CA LEU A 22 -21.58 14.16 -4.93
C LEU A 22 -21.37 15.44 -4.14
N ILE A 23 -21.47 15.37 -2.83
CA ILE A 23 -21.29 16.47 -1.90
C ILE A 23 -20.17 16.09 -0.96
N VAL A 24 -19.04 16.77 -1.00
CA VAL A 24 -18.02 16.72 0.04
C VAL A 24 -18.49 17.65 1.15
N THR A 25 -18.66 17.11 2.34
CA THR A 25 -19.11 17.87 3.52
C THR A 25 -17.89 18.34 4.33
N ASP A 26 -18.14 19.18 5.35
CA ASP A 26 -17.10 19.60 6.31
C ASP A 26 -16.95 18.61 7.49
N GLU A 27 -17.70 17.51 7.49
CA GLU A 27 -17.66 16.51 8.54
C GLU A 27 -16.45 15.60 8.35
N VAL A 28 -15.57 15.59 9.36
CA VAL A 28 -14.41 14.70 9.44
C VAL A 28 -14.87 13.33 9.93
N ILE A 29 -14.61 12.29 9.14
CA ILE A 29 -14.95 10.89 9.48
C ILE A 29 -13.73 10.08 9.94
N ASN A 30 -12.52 10.50 9.57
CA ASN A 30 -11.29 9.87 9.98
C ASN A 30 -10.20 10.95 10.10
N PRO A 31 -9.88 11.42 11.30
CA PRO A 31 -8.95 12.52 11.50
C PRO A 31 -7.49 12.07 11.47
N ASP A 32 -6.60 13.00 11.10
CA ASP A 32 -5.15 12.90 11.30
C ASP A 32 -4.57 11.56 10.81
N ILE A 33 -4.81 11.22 9.53
CA ILE A 33 -4.36 9.96 8.96
C ILE A 33 -2.82 9.86 8.91
N PHE A 34 -2.29 8.64 8.92
CA PHE A 34 -0.86 8.37 8.77
C PHE A 34 -0.39 8.60 7.31
N GLY A 35 -1.33 8.53 6.37
CA GLY A 35 -1.11 8.61 4.93
C GLY A 35 -0.90 7.23 4.30
N ASN A 36 -0.64 7.20 2.98
CA ASN A 36 -0.40 5.95 2.29
C ASN A 36 1.07 5.75 1.97
N GLY A 37 1.50 4.51 1.96
CA GLY A 37 2.88 4.13 1.84
C GLY A 37 3.10 2.90 0.95
N VAL A 38 4.24 2.31 1.08
CA VAL A 38 4.65 1.13 0.33
C VAL A 38 5.62 0.30 1.15
N GLU A 39 5.59 -1.01 0.97
CA GLU A 39 6.67 -1.89 1.40
C GLU A 39 7.87 -1.64 0.49
N TRP A 40 8.99 -1.24 1.09
CA TRP A 40 10.26 -1.05 0.40
C TRP A 40 11.38 -1.59 1.26
N ASP A 41 11.89 -2.76 0.89
CA ASP A 41 12.92 -3.48 1.61
C ASP A 41 14.29 -3.32 0.95
N PRO A 42 15.38 -3.54 1.69
CA PRO A 42 16.71 -3.10 1.26
C PRO A 42 17.42 -4.04 0.27
N TYR A 43 16.68 -4.81 -0.55
CA TYR A 43 17.24 -5.72 -1.57
C TYR A 43 18.30 -6.67 -1.01
N ASP A 44 18.08 -7.17 0.20
CA ASP A 44 19.07 -7.95 0.94
C ASP A 44 19.30 -9.34 0.33
N GLU A 45 18.37 -9.88 -0.46
CA GLU A 45 18.54 -11.11 -1.21
C GLU A 45 19.24 -10.94 -2.57
N ALA A 46 19.34 -9.73 -3.11
CA ALA A 46 19.77 -9.48 -4.50
C ALA A 46 21.18 -10.03 -4.80
N ILE A 47 22.11 -9.94 -3.83
CA ILE A 47 23.48 -10.49 -3.99
C ILE A 47 23.43 -12.00 -4.22
N SER A 48 22.55 -12.73 -3.55
CA SER A 48 22.40 -14.17 -3.73
C SER A 48 21.82 -14.55 -5.10
N TRP A 49 21.16 -13.60 -5.77
CA TRP A 49 20.70 -13.77 -7.16
C TRP A 49 21.79 -13.50 -8.20
N GLY A 50 22.99 -13.09 -7.76
CA GLY A 50 24.14 -12.82 -8.62
C GLY A 50 24.25 -11.39 -9.14
N SER A 51 23.48 -10.47 -8.57
CA SER A 51 23.54 -9.03 -8.89
C SER A 51 23.35 -8.17 -7.63
N GLU A 52 23.92 -6.97 -7.67
CA GLU A 52 23.64 -5.91 -6.70
C GLU A 52 22.84 -4.81 -7.37
N VAL A 53 21.98 -4.13 -6.62
CA VAL A 53 21.33 -2.90 -7.08
C VAL A 53 22.39 -1.83 -7.28
N SER A 54 22.61 -1.44 -8.53
CA SER A 54 23.65 -0.48 -8.93
C SER A 54 23.32 0.94 -8.46
N ASP A 55 24.30 1.86 -8.54
CA ASP A 55 24.03 3.27 -8.25
C ASP A 55 23.06 3.89 -9.28
N GLU A 56 23.08 3.43 -10.53
CA GLU A 56 22.13 3.85 -11.57
C GLU A 56 20.70 3.38 -11.27
N ASP A 57 20.54 2.16 -10.74
CA ASP A 57 19.23 1.65 -10.32
C ASP A 57 18.69 2.40 -9.10
N TRP A 58 19.57 2.71 -8.14
CA TRP A 58 19.18 3.57 -7.01
C TRP A 58 18.72 4.96 -7.47
N GLU A 59 19.33 5.56 -8.48
CA GLU A 59 18.87 6.83 -9.07
C GLU A 59 17.51 6.69 -9.75
N LYS A 60 17.23 5.57 -10.44
CA LYS A 60 15.88 5.27 -10.98
C LYS A 60 14.87 5.14 -9.85
N LEU A 61 15.20 4.37 -8.79
CA LEU A 61 14.35 4.20 -7.60
C LEU A 61 14.03 5.53 -6.94
N TYR A 62 15.03 6.38 -6.70
CA TYR A 62 14.82 7.69 -6.08
C TYR A 62 13.88 8.58 -6.91
N LYS A 63 14.03 8.63 -8.24
CA LYS A 63 13.13 9.38 -9.11
C LYS A 63 11.69 8.89 -9.00
N ARG A 64 11.48 7.57 -8.94
CA ARG A 64 10.16 6.96 -8.79
C ARG A 64 9.56 7.26 -7.42
N MET A 65 10.36 7.17 -6.37
CA MET A 65 9.93 7.50 -5.02
C MET A 65 9.65 9.00 -4.85
N ASP A 66 10.45 9.88 -5.46
CA ASP A 66 10.19 11.32 -5.52
C ASP A 66 8.88 11.64 -6.26
N PHE A 67 8.55 10.87 -7.30
CA PHE A 67 7.28 10.99 -7.99
C PHE A 67 6.11 10.46 -7.14
N MET A 68 6.24 9.30 -6.48
CA MET A 68 5.19 8.69 -5.67
C MET A 68 4.93 9.49 -4.38
N ARG A 69 5.97 9.91 -3.68
CA ARG A 69 5.92 10.54 -2.36
C ARG A 69 5.12 9.75 -1.32
N PRO A 70 5.48 8.48 -1.06
CA PRO A 70 4.84 7.74 0.00
C PRO A 70 5.05 8.47 1.34
N GLN A 71 4.02 8.47 2.17
CA GLN A 71 4.04 9.15 3.47
C GLN A 71 4.78 8.33 4.51
N TYR A 72 4.78 7.03 4.32
CA TYR A 72 5.59 6.10 5.10
C TYR A 72 6.09 4.94 4.23
N VAL A 73 7.13 4.32 4.71
CA VAL A 73 7.70 3.10 4.16
C VAL A 73 7.65 2.04 5.27
N ARG A 74 7.04 0.90 4.99
CA ARG A 74 7.29 -0.29 5.79
C ARG A 74 8.54 -0.93 5.22
N CYS A 75 9.55 -1.14 6.07
CA CYS A 75 10.85 -1.67 5.70
C CYS A 75 11.17 -2.88 6.58
N MET A 76 10.96 -4.05 6.02
CA MET A 76 11.25 -5.31 6.68
C MET A 76 12.56 -5.88 6.19
N ILE A 77 13.34 -6.41 7.09
CA ILE A 77 14.61 -7.05 6.73
C ILE A 77 14.55 -8.56 6.89
N ASN A 78 15.34 -9.21 6.07
CA ASN A 78 15.61 -10.63 6.18
C ASN A 78 16.99 -10.79 6.86
N SER A 79 16.99 -10.93 8.18
CA SER A 79 18.20 -10.86 8.99
C SER A 79 19.33 -11.82 8.56
N PRO A 80 19.09 -13.04 8.00
CA PRO A 80 20.13 -13.89 7.42
C PRO A 80 20.88 -13.27 6.24
N PHE A 81 20.29 -12.29 5.55
CA PHE A 81 20.93 -11.56 4.46
C PHE A 81 21.38 -10.16 4.86
N THR A 82 20.83 -9.59 5.94
CA THR A 82 21.10 -8.21 6.34
C THR A 82 22.21 -8.06 7.37
N TYR A 83 22.15 -8.74 8.52
CA TYR A 83 23.10 -8.54 9.61
C TYR A 83 23.62 -9.82 10.27
N TYR A 84 23.19 -11.00 9.82
CA TYR A 84 23.58 -12.27 10.39
C TYR A 84 24.33 -13.14 9.37
N ASP A 85 25.48 -13.67 9.71
CA ASP A 85 26.26 -14.55 8.86
C ASP A 85 27.00 -15.62 9.68
N ASN A 86 26.85 -16.89 9.27
CA ASN A 86 27.57 -18.04 9.85
C ASN A 86 27.56 -18.11 11.39
N GLY A 87 26.44 -17.74 12.01
CA GLY A 87 26.29 -17.76 13.46
C GLY A 87 26.78 -16.49 14.17
N SER A 88 27.08 -15.44 13.43
CA SER A 88 27.65 -14.20 13.97
C SER A 88 26.82 -12.97 13.55
N PHE A 89 26.80 -11.97 14.42
CA PHE A 89 26.26 -10.65 14.13
C PHE A 89 27.26 -9.87 13.26
N VAL A 90 26.87 -9.51 12.03
CA VAL A 90 27.65 -8.79 11.02
C VAL A 90 26.83 -7.64 10.47
N PRO A 91 26.71 -6.53 11.22
CA PRO A 91 25.81 -5.43 10.87
C PRO A 91 26.16 -4.74 9.54
N GLU A 92 27.38 -4.87 9.04
CA GLU A 92 27.82 -4.26 7.78
C GLU A 92 27.41 -5.06 6.53
N ARG A 93 26.82 -6.25 6.66
CA ARG A 93 26.59 -7.18 5.54
C ARG A 93 25.75 -6.59 4.40
N ASN A 94 24.62 -5.94 4.70
CA ASN A 94 23.78 -5.24 3.69
C ASN A 94 23.58 -3.75 4.01
N GLU A 95 24.53 -3.18 4.74
CA GLU A 95 24.42 -1.82 5.28
C GLU A 95 24.26 -0.75 4.19
N ARG A 96 24.95 -0.94 3.03
CA ARG A 96 24.88 0.01 1.90
C ARG A 96 23.45 0.24 1.43
N ASN A 97 22.68 -0.82 1.21
CA ASN A 97 21.31 -0.72 0.71
C ASN A 97 20.37 -0.13 1.77
N VAL A 98 20.52 -0.56 3.03
CA VAL A 98 19.77 0.00 4.16
C VAL A 98 20.00 1.51 4.30
N ILE A 99 21.27 1.95 4.24
CA ILE A 99 21.60 3.39 4.31
C ILE A 99 21.00 4.16 3.14
N LYS A 100 21.06 3.63 1.92
CA LYS A 100 20.49 4.29 0.74
C LYS A 100 18.97 4.49 0.87
N LEU A 101 18.26 3.44 1.27
CA LEU A 101 16.82 3.47 1.50
C LEU A 101 16.46 4.48 2.61
N LEU A 102 17.04 4.34 3.80
CA LEU A 102 16.73 5.20 4.94
C LEU A 102 17.15 6.66 4.71
N SER A 103 18.22 6.90 3.93
CA SER A 103 18.62 8.26 3.56
C SER A 103 17.56 8.94 2.70
N TRP A 104 16.93 8.21 1.77
CA TRP A 104 15.82 8.75 1.00
C TRP A 104 14.62 9.07 1.92
N CYS A 105 14.24 8.14 2.80
CA CYS A 105 13.14 8.35 3.75
C CYS A 105 13.40 9.57 4.64
N GLN A 106 14.60 9.66 5.23
CA GLN A 106 15.00 10.78 6.09
C GLN A 106 14.95 12.12 5.35
N LYS A 107 15.51 12.19 4.15
CA LYS A 107 15.52 13.40 3.31
C LYS A 107 14.11 13.86 2.93
N ASN A 108 13.21 12.94 2.66
CA ASN A 108 11.86 13.22 2.18
C ASN A 108 10.80 13.23 3.30
N SER A 109 11.21 13.11 4.56
CA SER A 109 10.33 13.09 5.74
C SER A 109 9.29 11.95 5.70
N ALA A 110 9.57 10.87 4.99
CA ALA A 110 8.76 9.66 5.04
C ALA A 110 9.02 8.91 6.35
N SER A 111 7.97 8.60 7.10
CA SER A 111 8.09 7.77 8.30
C SER A 111 8.46 6.35 7.94
N VAL A 112 9.22 5.65 8.79
CA VAL A 112 9.58 4.25 8.58
C VAL A 112 9.01 3.39 9.70
N ILE A 113 8.29 2.34 9.30
CA ILE A 113 7.96 1.18 10.11
C ILE A 113 9.05 0.16 9.81
N TRP A 114 9.97 -0.03 10.74
CA TRP A 114 11.10 -0.94 10.60
C TRP A 114 10.78 -2.27 11.25
N GLY A 115 11.20 -3.39 10.66
CA GLY A 115 10.97 -4.69 11.29
C GLY A 115 11.79 -5.83 10.71
N GLU A 116 11.52 -7.02 11.21
CA GLU A 116 12.13 -8.27 10.75
C GLU A 116 11.05 -9.29 10.43
N PHE A 117 11.23 -10.05 9.33
CA PHE A 117 10.28 -11.11 9.00
C PHE A 117 10.31 -12.23 10.04
N ASN A 118 11.50 -12.68 10.40
CA ASN A 118 11.72 -13.78 11.34
C ASN A 118 13.11 -13.64 12.00
N PRO A 119 13.36 -14.36 13.12
CA PRO A 119 14.71 -14.49 13.63
C PRO A 119 15.66 -15.12 12.61
N PRO A 120 16.98 -14.86 12.66
CA PRO A 120 17.96 -15.31 11.66
C PRO A 120 18.00 -16.81 11.42
N LYS A 121 17.57 -17.58 12.40
CA LYS A 121 17.41 -19.04 12.35
C LYS A 121 16.43 -19.50 13.43
N ALA A 122 15.81 -20.66 13.21
CA ALA A 122 14.76 -21.19 14.08
C ALA A 122 15.21 -21.35 15.55
N GLU A 123 16.47 -21.72 15.80
CA GLU A 123 17.01 -21.91 17.14
C GLU A 123 17.10 -20.62 17.96
N LEU A 124 17.12 -19.47 17.29
CA LEU A 124 17.12 -18.16 17.95
C LEU A 124 15.72 -17.65 18.29
N LYS A 125 14.69 -18.32 17.87
CA LYS A 125 13.30 -17.97 18.23
C LYS A 125 13.17 -17.79 19.76
N GLY A 126 12.75 -16.60 20.18
CA GLY A 126 12.58 -16.28 21.61
C GLY A 126 13.88 -16.13 22.40
N SER A 127 15.05 -16.20 21.78
CA SER A 127 16.32 -16.06 22.49
C SER A 127 16.62 -14.59 22.85
N ARG A 128 17.34 -14.40 23.94
CA ARG A 128 17.89 -13.10 24.31
C ARG A 128 18.89 -12.61 23.28
N GLU A 129 19.69 -13.52 22.70
CA GLU A 129 20.69 -13.20 21.70
C GLU A 129 20.08 -12.51 20.48
N TRP A 130 18.94 -13.01 19.96
CA TRP A 130 18.28 -12.37 18.84
C TRP A 130 17.76 -10.98 19.20
N VAL A 131 17.10 -10.83 20.36
CA VAL A 131 16.63 -9.51 20.83
C VAL A 131 17.76 -8.49 20.90
N GLU A 132 18.91 -8.89 21.49
CA GLU A 132 20.08 -8.03 21.61
C GLU A 132 20.68 -7.66 20.24
N MET A 133 20.75 -8.61 19.28
CA MET A 133 21.24 -8.34 17.92
C MET A 133 20.32 -7.37 17.17
N SER A 134 19.03 -7.66 17.16
CA SER A 134 18.04 -6.86 16.44
C SER A 134 17.97 -5.42 16.97
N VAL A 135 17.89 -5.26 18.28
CA VAL A 135 17.84 -3.92 18.90
C VAL A 135 19.18 -3.19 18.75
N SER A 136 20.33 -3.90 18.82
CA SER A 136 21.64 -3.28 18.55
C SER A 136 21.74 -2.78 17.12
N TYR A 137 21.20 -3.54 16.15
CA TYR A 137 21.15 -3.12 14.76
C TYR A 137 20.27 -1.87 14.57
N LEU A 138 19.06 -1.87 15.15
CA LEU A 138 18.19 -0.71 15.16
C LEU A 138 18.87 0.51 15.79
N ASN A 139 19.54 0.33 16.95
CA ASN A 139 20.28 1.42 17.60
C ASN A 139 21.42 1.96 16.73
N ARG A 140 22.13 1.07 16.01
CA ARG A 140 23.16 1.49 15.05
C ARG A 140 22.57 2.40 13.96
N LEU A 141 21.41 2.07 13.42
CA LEU A 141 20.74 2.89 12.41
C LEU A 141 20.36 4.28 12.94
N VAL A 142 19.86 4.34 14.17
CA VAL A 142 19.38 5.59 14.77
C VAL A 142 20.52 6.41 15.37
N GLU A 143 21.36 5.83 16.22
CA GLU A 143 22.41 6.55 16.95
C GLU A 143 23.63 6.87 16.07
N HIS A 144 24.10 5.87 15.30
CA HIS A 144 25.32 6.04 14.50
C HIS A 144 25.04 6.78 13.18
N TYR A 145 23.95 6.44 12.46
CA TYR A 145 23.61 7.06 11.18
C TYR A 145 22.61 8.21 11.28
N GLY A 146 21.91 8.39 12.40
CA GLY A 146 21.00 9.49 12.62
C GLY A 146 19.64 9.34 11.94
N PHE A 147 19.19 8.11 11.62
CA PHE A 147 17.91 7.85 10.95
C PHE A 147 16.72 8.02 11.88
N ASN A 148 16.34 9.28 12.14
CA ASN A 148 15.18 9.63 12.94
C ASN A 148 13.84 9.43 12.20
N CYS A 149 13.86 9.03 10.94
CA CYS A 149 12.67 8.66 10.19
C CYS A 149 12.05 7.34 10.66
N ILE A 150 12.82 6.46 11.33
CA ILE A 150 12.30 5.23 11.94
C ILE A 150 11.43 5.63 13.14
N LYS A 151 10.13 5.29 13.09
CA LYS A 151 9.13 5.67 14.10
C LYS A 151 8.54 4.50 14.84
N HIS A 152 8.46 3.36 14.17
CA HIS A 152 7.84 2.16 14.71
C HIS A 152 8.69 0.93 14.39
N PHE A 153 8.56 -0.11 15.23
CA PHE A 153 9.28 -1.36 15.09
C PHE A 153 8.31 -2.54 15.11
N VAL A 154 8.34 -3.37 14.06
CA VAL A 154 7.61 -4.64 13.96
C VAL A 154 8.55 -5.78 14.35
N ILE A 155 8.13 -6.63 15.28
CA ILE A 155 8.95 -7.72 15.81
C ILE A 155 8.87 -8.96 14.92
N PHE A 156 7.66 -9.31 14.47
CA PHE A 156 7.37 -10.46 13.62
C PHE A 156 6.38 -10.08 12.55
N ASN A 157 6.63 -10.52 11.33
CA ASN A 157 5.64 -10.46 10.27
C ASN A 157 4.54 -11.51 10.48
N GLU A 158 3.28 -11.08 10.44
CA GLU A 158 2.08 -11.93 10.46
C GLU A 158 2.08 -13.02 11.54
N PRO A 159 2.26 -12.66 12.84
CA PRO A 159 2.47 -13.65 13.90
C PRO A 159 1.27 -14.56 14.16
N ASP A 160 0.08 -14.22 13.68
CA ASP A 160 -1.12 -15.05 13.73
C ASP A 160 -1.11 -16.16 12.67
N GLY A 161 -0.21 -16.10 11.67
CA GLY A 161 -0.10 -17.05 10.57
C GLY A 161 0.59 -18.37 10.96
N ASN A 162 0.18 -19.47 10.33
CA ASN A 162 0.86 -20.77 10.48
C ASN A 162 2.19 -20.85 9.69
N TRP A 163 2.48 -19.84 8.89
CA TRP A 163 3.76 -19.65 8.19
C TRP A 163 4.77 -18.84 9.01
N ALA A 164 4.32 -18.11 10.02
CA ALA A 164 5.19 -17.37 10.92
C ALA A 164 5.84 -18.30 11.96
N CYS A 165 7.02 -17.90 12.44
CA CYS A 165 7.67 -18.67 13.48
C CYS A 165 6.91 -18.70 14.81
N THR A 166 5.96 -17.80 15.04
CA THR A 166 5.03 -17.74 16.18
C THR A 166 3.93 -18.77 16.11
N ASP A 167 3.52 -19.17 14.88
CA ASP A 167 2.44 -20.13 14.62
C ASP A 167 1.12 -19.80 15.35
N GLY A 168 0.79 -18.50 15.41
CA GLY A 168 -0.43 -18.02 16.04
C GLY A 168 -0.45 -18.02 17.57
N ASP A 169 0.69 -18.22 18.23
CA ASP A 169 0.84 -18.14 19.68
C ASP A 169 0.92 -16.69 20.14
N TYR A 170 -0.24 -16.13 20.57
CA TYR A 170 -0.34 -14.76 21.04
C TYR A 170 0.49 -14.49 22.30
N ASP A 171 0.48 -15.43 23.27
CA ASP A 171 1.22 -15.25 24.53
C ASP A 171 2.74 -15.23 24.28
N PHE A 172 3.21 -16.02 23.32
CA PHE A 172 4.61 -15.94 22.89
C PHE A 172 4.91 -14.59 22.24
N TRP A 173 4.07 -14.12 21.29
CA TRP A 173 4.23 -12.81 20.64
C TRP A 173 4.26 -11.69 21.70
N GLU A 174 3.30 -11.65 22.63
CA GLU A 174 3.27 -10.67 23.72
C GLU A 174 4.54 -10.68 24.57
N SER A 175 5.03 -11.89 24.91
CA SER A 175 6.27 -12.02 25.69
C SER A 175 7.48 -11.41 24.97
N MET A 176 7.48 -11.47 23.63
CA MET A 176 8.54 -10.87 22.82
C MET A 176 8.36 -9.36 22.72
N VAL A 177 7.13 -8.84 22.62
CA VAL A 177 6.86 -7.39 22.71
C VAL A 177 7.48 -6.80 23.97
N VAL A 178 7.26 -7.43 25.12
CA VAL A 178 7.84 -6.98 26.40
C VAL A 178 9.37 -7.00 26.37
N ARG A 179 9.98 -8.09 25.87
CA ARG A 179 11.46 -8.23 25.83
C ARG A 179 12.11 -7.23 24.88
N PHE A 180 11.55 -7.02 23.70
CA PHE A 180 12.08 -6.03 22.75
C PHE A 180 11.97 -4.62 23.32
N GLU A 181 10.86 -4.28 23.93
CA GLU A 181 10.65 -2.98 24.54
C GLU A 181 11.59 -2.75 25.72
N GLU A 182 11.79 -3.75 26.60
CA GLU A 182 12.77 -3.69 27.68
C GLU A 182 14.20 -3.49 27.16
N GLU A 183 14.58 -4.16 26.06
CA GLU A 183 15.90 -4.00 25.45
C GLU A 183 16.05 -2.63 24.79
N MET A 184 15.03 -2.15 24.05
CA MET A 184 15.04 -0.83 23.43
C MET A 184 15.18 0.30 24.44
N ARG A 185 14.59 0.19 25.63
CA ARG A 185 14.73 1.18 26.73
C ARG A 185 16.17 1.35 27.23
N ARG A 186 17.06 0.41 26.96
CA ARG A 186 18.49 0.53 27.33
C ARG A 186 19.24 1.53 26.45
N TYR A 187 18.65 1.88 25.29
CA TYR A 187 19.24 2.77 24.29
C TYR A 187 18.47 4.10 24.25
N PRO A 188 19.01 5.20 24.81
CA PRO A 188 18.31 6.49 24.82
C PRO A 188 17.94 7.00 23.42
N ALA A 189 18.72 6.65 22.39
CA ALA A 189 18.45 7.03 21.01
C ALA A 189 17.14 6.42 20.47
N LEU A 190 16.67 5.30 21.03
CA LEU A 190 15.46 4.61 20.62
C LEU A 190 14.19 5.08 21.35
N SER A 191 14.29 6.06 22.27
CA SER A 191 13.17 6.52 23.11
C SER A 191 11.97 7.08 22.32
N GLY A 192 12.17 7.46 21.06
CA GLY A 192 11.11 7.95 20.16
C GLY A 192 10.47 6.88 19.29
N ILE A 193 10.89 5.62 19.40
CA ILE A 193 10.39 4.49 18.61
C ILE A 193 9.42 3.67 19.45
N THR A 194 8.26 3.34 18.91
CA THR A 194 7.26 2.49 19.54
C THR A 194 7.09 1.18 18.77
N ILE A 195 6.52 0.17 19.40
CA ILE A 195 6.16 -1.07 18.71
C ILE A 195 4.98 -0.81 17.77
N ALA A 196 5.03 -1.37 16.56
CA ALA A 196 3.87 -1.54 15.68
C ALA A 196 3.37 -2.99 15.77
N GLY A 197 2.06 -3.17 15.74
CA GLY A 197 1.47 -4.50 15.79
C GLY A 197 -0.04 -4.49 16.10
N PRO A 198 -0.67 -5.66 16.13
CA PRO A 198 -0.08 -7.02 16.15
C PRO A 198 0.41 -7.57 14.81
N ASP A 199 0.30 -6.86 13.69
CA ASP A 199 0.72 -7.32 12.35
C ASP A 199 -0.10 -8.53 11.86
N ALA A 200 -1.32 -8.69 12.38
CA ALA A 200 -2.17 -9.84 12.12
C ALA A 200 -2.92 -9.72 10.78
N VAL A 201 -3.24 -10.85 10.15
CA VAL A 201 -3.89 -10.89 8.84
C VAL A 201 -5.42 -10.87 8.97
N LEU A 202 -6.05 -9.80 8.49
CA LEU A 202 -7.51 -9.65 8.50
C LEU A 202 -8.18 -10.79 7.68
N ASN A 203 -9.23 -11.36 8.27
CA ASN A 203 -10.01 -12.47 7.68
C ASN A 203 -9.22 -13.78 7.49
N TYR A 204 -8.08 -13.93 8.16
CA TYR A 204 -7.38 -15.18 8.31
C TYR A 204 -7.68 -15.83 9.67
N ARG A 205 -7.70 -17.13 9.71
CA ARG A 205 -7.86 -17.91 10.94
C ARG A 205 -6.88 -19.08 10.96
N ASN A 206 -5.86 -18.99 11.80
CA ASN A 206 -5.03 -20.12 12.14
C ASN A 206 -5.77 -21.05 13.11
N PRO A 207 -6.01 -22.32 12.76
CA PRO A 207 -6.66 -23.25 13.67
C PRO A 207 -5.91 -23.50 14.99
N ALA A 208 -4.58 -23.28 15.02
CA ALA A 208 -3.76 -23.40 16.21
C ALA A 208 -3.82 -22.15 17.12
N SER A 209 -4.19 -20.99 16.57
CA SER A 209 -4.29 -19.76 17.36
C SER A 209 -5.55 -19.73 18.21
N GLU A 210 -5.43 -19.23 19.45
CA GLU A 210 -6.58 -18.98 20.34
C GLU A 210 -7.50 -17.90 19.76
N PHE A 211 -6.94 -16.87 19.13
CA PHE A 211 -7.66 -15.69 18.63
C PHE A 211 -7.73 -15.67 17.10
N ASP A 212 -8.80 -15.09 16.56
CA ASP A 212 -8.85 -14.58 15.19
C ASP A 212 -8.16 -13.20 15.11
N SER A 213 -8.06 -12.63 13.91
CA SER A 213 -7.42 -11.31 13.71
C SER A 213 -8.03 -10.20 14.58
N TYR A 214 -9.35 -10.21 14.79
CA TYR A 214 -10.00 -9.25 15.68
C TYR A 214 -9.64 -9.49 17.15
N GLY A 215 -9.53 -10.75 17.54
CA GLY A 215 -9.04 -11.14 18.85
C GLY A 215 -7.60 -10.67 19.08
N TRP A 216 -6.72 -10.84 18.08
CA TRP A 216 -5.35 -10.32 18.14
C TRP A 216 -5.32 -8.81 18.39
N VAL A 217 -6.10 -8.02 17.63
CA VAL A 217 -6.18 -6.56 17.83
C VAL A 217 -6.71 -6.19 19.22
N SER A 218 -7.80 -6.84 19.67
CA SER A 218 -8.40 -6.53 20.97
C SER A 218 -7.53 -6.92 22.16
N GLN A 219 -6.82 -8.06 22.07
CA GLN A 219 -5.85 -8.47 23.09
C GLN A 219 -4.66 -7.52 23.13
N THR A 220 -4.15 -7.10 21.98
CA THR A 220 -3.08 -6.11 21.89
C THR A 220 -3.51 -4.79 22.57
N ALA A 221 -4.71 -4.30 22.29
CA ALA A 221 -5.23 -3.09 22.93
C ALA A 221 -5.36 -3.23 24.45
N SER A 222 -5.75 -4.41 24.92
CA SER A 222 -5.95 -4.68 26.35
C SER A 222 -4.66 -4.94 27.12
N ARG A 223 -3.69 -5.66 26.50
CA ARG A 223 -2.52 -6.22 27.21
C ARG A 223 -1.21 -5.49 26.87
N CYS A 224 -1.11 -4.87 25.68
CA CYS A 224 0.10 -4.20 25.17
C CYS A 224 -0.13 -2.72 24.80
N GLY A 225 -1.30 -2.14 25.09
CA GLY A 225 -1.69 -0.80 24.64
C GLY A 225 -0.75 0.32 25.08
N ASP A 226 0.00 0.13 26.18
CA ASP A 226 0.97 1.10 26.67
C ASP A 226 2.27 1.14 25.81
N VAL A 227 2.62 0.06 25.13
CA VAL A 227 3.86 -0.09 24.34
C VAL A 227 3.62 -0.07 22.84
N VAL A 228 2.43 -0.47 22.37
CA VAL A 228 2.05 -0.43 20.97
C VAL A 228 1.58 0.98 20.59
N GLY A 229 2.41 1.69 19.84
CA GLY A 229 2.13 3.07 19.42
C GLY A 229 1.39 3.18 18.10
N LEU A 230 1.49 2.15 17.24
CA LEU A 230 0.79 2.03 15.96
C LEU A 230 0.18 0.64 15.85
N TYR A 231 -1.12 0.56 15.56
CA TYR A 231 -1.76 -0.71 15.25
C TYR A 231 -1.54 -1.04 13.79
N ASP A 232 -1.01 -2.21 13.53
CA ASP A 232 -0.69 -2.71 12.21
C ASP A 232 -1.40 -4.04 11.96
N ILE A 233 -2.08 -4.15 10.82
CA ILE A 233 -2.72 -5.36 10.33
C ILE A 233 -2.50 -5.50 8.83
N HIS A 234 -2.62 -6.70 8.30
CA HIS A 234 -2.46 -6.99 6.89
C HIS A 234 -3.79 -7.40 6.25
N CYS A 235 -3.94 -7.15 4.96
CA CYS A 235 -5.11 -7.63 4.23
C CYS A 235 -4.81 -7.86 2.75
N TYR A 236 -5.18 -9.05 2.28
CA TYR A 236 -5.10 -9.44 0.87
C TYR A 236 -6.47 -9.89 0.37
N PRO A 237 -7.42 -8.95 0.18
CA PRO A 237 -8.79 -9.28 -0.18
C PRO A 237 -8.93 -9.70 -1.64
N GLY A 238 -10.06 -10.35 -1.94
CA GLY A 238 -10.56 -10.47 -3.30
C GLY A 238 -11.27 -9.17 -3.76
N GLN A 239 -11.34 -8.96 -5.08
CA GLN A 239 -11.92 -7.76 -5.68
C GLN A 239 -13.37 -7.52 -5.24
N HIS A 240 -14.21 -8.56 -5.27
CA HIS A 240 -15.62 -8.46 -4.92
C HIS A 240 -15.81 -8.02 -3.46
N TYR A 241 -15.01 -8.52 -2.54
CA TYR A 241 -15.09 -8.18 -1.11
C TYR A 241 -14.86 -6.68 -0.86
N VAL A 242 -13.91 -6.06 -1.58
CA VAL A 242 -13.67 -4.62 -1.48
C VAL A 242 -14.78 -3.82 -2.19
N ARG A 243 -15.10 -4.17 -3.43
CA ARG A 243 -16.06 -3.43 -4.25
C ARG A 243 -17.49 -3.51 -3.74
N SER A 244 -17.85 -4.53 -2.95
CA SER A 244 -19.17 -4.66 -2.31
C SER A 244 -19.34 -3.82 -1.03
N GLY A 245 -18.25 -3.23 -0.50
CA GLY A 245 -18.24 -2.53 0.79
C GLY A 245 -18.09 -3.46 2.01
N SER A 246 -17.98 -4.79 1.81
CA SER A 246 -17.79 -5.74 2.92
C SER A 246 -16.46 -5.49 3.63
N PHE A 247 -15.41 -5.18 2.87
CA PHE A 247 -14.11 -4.78 3.41
C PHE A 247 -14.22 -3.55 4.31
N GLY A 248 -14.90 -2.49 3.87
CA GLY A 248 -15.10 -1.28 4.67
C GLY A 248 -15.82 -1.56 6.00
N HIS A 249 -16.81 -2.48 6.01
CA HIS A 249 -17.46 -2.90 7.24
C HIS A 249 -16.46 -3.54 8.22
N ASP A 250 -15.59 -4.43 7.74
CA ASP A 250 -14.58 -5.08 8.59
C ASP A 250 -13.49 -4.11 9.06
N VAL A 251 -13.09 -3.13 8.25
CA VAL A 251 -12.21 -2.03 8.66
C VAL A 251 -12.83 -1.25 9.83
N GLY A 252 -14.12 -0.89 9.72
CA GLY A 252 -14.84 -0.20 10.80
C GLY A 252 -14.89 -1.02 12.10
N LYS A 253 -15.02 -2.35 11.98
CA LYS A 253 -14.95 -3.26 13.12
C LYS A 253 -13.56 -3.25 13.76
N VAL A 254 -12.48 -3.33 12.98
CA VAL A 254 -11.10 -3.20 13.49
C VAL A 254 -10.93 -1.84 14.19
N ARG A 255 -11.35 -0.74 13.54
CA ARG A 255 -11.26 0.61 14.14
C ARG A 255 -11.92 0.68 15.53
N SER A 256 -13.03 -0.01 15.72
CA SER A 256 -13.73 -0.05 17.01
C SER A 256 -12.97 -0.77 18.12
N LEU A 257 -11.99 -1.61 17.78
CA LEU A 257 -11.16 -2.36 18.74
C LEU A 257 -9.85 -1.63 19.07
N VAL A 258 -9.40 -0.74 18.19
CA VAL A 258 -8.20 0.08 18.40
C VAL A 258 -8.52 1.26 19.32
N PRO A 259 -7.67 1.61 20.32
CA PRO A 259 -7.86 2.78 21.16
C PRO A 259 -8.05 4.07 20.33
N GLN A 260 -8.91 4.99 20.83
CA GLN A 260 -9.29 6.19 20.08
C GLN A 260 -8.11 7.13 19.80
N ASP A 261 -7.12 7.15 20.70
CA ASP A 261 -5.91 7.96 20.62
C ASP A 261 -4.78 7.29 19.82
N ARG A 262 -5.06 6.15 19.22
CA ARG A 262 -4.11 5.39 18.39
C ARG A 262 -4.56 5.32 16.93
N ARG A 263 -3.60 5.41 16.03
CA ARG A 263 -3.81 5.14 14.60
C ARG A 263 -3.70 3.65 14.33
N PHE A 264 -4.38 3.19 13.29
CA PHE A 264 -4.11 1.87 12.73
C PHE A 264 -3.93 1.95 11.21
N VAL A 265 -3.02 1.15 10.70
CA VAL A 265 -2.70 1.04 9.28
C VAL A 265 -2.83 -0.40 8.79
N PHE A 266 -2.95 -0.56 7.49
CA PHE A 266 -2.61 -1.83 6.86
C PHE A 266 -1.13 -1.76 6.48
N GLY A 267 -0.26 -2.42 7.26
CA GLY A 267 1.19 -2.47 7.02
C GLY A 267 1.54 -3.20 5.73
N GLU A 268 0.69 -4.17 5.35
CA GLU A 268 0.71 -4.77 4.02
C GLU A 268 -0.70 -4.83 3.44
N GLY A 269 -0.81 -4.48 2.16
CA GLY A 269 -2.06 -4.59 1.44
C GLY A 269 -1.89 -4.75 -0.07
N GLY A 270 -2.66 -5.69 -0.64
CA GLY A 270 -2.71 -5.95 -2.08
C GLY A 270 -3.81 -6.95 -2.41
N TYR A 271 -4.19 -7.08 -3.67
CA TYR A 271 -5.25 -8.01 -4.04
C TYR A 271 -4.72 -9.42 -4.33
N LYS A 272 -5.41 -10.44 -3.81
CA LYS A 272 -5.19 -11.85 -4.18
C LYS A 272 -6.25 -12.30 -5.19
N TYR A 273 -5.99 -12.11 -6.48
CA TYR A 273 -6.88 -12.55 -7.56
C TYR A 273 -6.89 -14.07 -7.78
N HIS A 274 -5.96 -14.79 -7.18
CA HIS A 274 -5.99 -16.25 -7.14
C HIS A 274 -6.95 -16.82 -6.08
N ASN A 275 -7.73 -15.96 -5.43
CA ASN A 275 -8.78 -16.38 -4.51
C ASN A 275 -9.96 -17.01 -5.27
N PRO A 276 -10.58 -18.09 -4.75
CA PRO A 276 -11.71 -18.79 -5.40
C PRO A 276 -12.96 -17.95 -5.70
N GLU A 277 -13.06 -16.73 -5.15
CA GLU A 277 -14.21 -15.84 -5.38
C GLU A 277 -14.39 -15.41 -6.84
N ASP A 278 -13.30 -15.37 -7.64
CA ASP A 278 -13.36 -15.07 -9.06
C ASP A 278 -12.63 -16.15 -9.88
N SER A 279 -13.40 -17.11 -10.37
CA SER A 279 -12.88 -18.26 -11.12
C SER A 279 -12.20 -17.87 -12.44
N THR A 280 -12.60 -16.76 -13.06
CA THR A 280 -12.02 -16.27 -14.32
C THR A 280 -10.64 -15.69 -14.09
N LEU A 281 -10.51 -14.80 -13.11
CA LEU A 281 -9.23 -14.22 -12.74
C LEU A 281 -8.29 -15.28 -12.17
N LEU A 282 -8.81 -16.23 -11.40
CA LEU A 282 -8.03 -17.35 -10.90
C LEU A 282 -7.46 -18.22 -12.03
N ALA A 283 -8.27 -18.54 -13.03
CA ALA A 283 -7.81 -19.32 -14.18
C ALA A 283 -6.75 -18.57 -14.99
N GLU A 284 -6.92 -17.27 -15.21
CA GLU A 284 -5.94 -16.44 -15.90
C GLU A 284 -4.63 -16.31 -15.10
N TYR A 285 -4.71 -16.15 -13.79
CA TYR A 285 -3.56 -16.15 -12.89
C TYR A 285 -2.71 -17.42 -13.08
N TRP A 286 -3.33 -18.62 -12.93
CA TRP A 286 -2.60 -19.88 -13.09
C TRP A 286 -2.04 -20.07 -14.49
N ARG A 287 -2.78 -19.65 -15.53
CA ARG A 287 -2.30 -19.68 -16.89
C ARG A 287 -1.02 -18.86 -17.09
N ARG A 288 -0.89 -17.72 -16.39
CA ARG A 288 0.31 -16.88 -16.43
C ARG A 288 1.45 -17.48 -15.63
N VAL A 289 1.19 -17.97 -14.42
CA VAL A 289 2.18 -18.66 -13.56
C VAL A 289 2.81 -19.84 -14.32
N ASP A 290 2.00 -20.70 -14.94
CA ASP A 290 2.48 -21.88 -15.70
C ASP A 290 3.39 -21.52 -16.87
N LYS A 291 3.21 -20.34 -17.45
CA LYS A 291 4.02 -19.85 -18.57
C LYS A 291 5.23 -19.04 -18.15
N HIS A 292 5.27 -18.58 -16.94
CA HIS A 292 6.34 -17.71 -16.47
C HIS A 292 7.62 -18.49 -16.20
N LYS A 293 8.74 -17.94 -16.64
CA LYS A 293 10.04 -18.61 -16.58
C LYS A 293 10.56 -18.79 -15.16
N PHE A 294 10.25 -17.84 -14.27
CA PHE A 294 10.85 -17.75 -12.94
C PHE A 294 9.90 -18.13 -11.79
N THR A 295 8.62 -17.83 -11.85
CA THR A 295 7.73 -17.95 -10.69
C THR A 295 7.29 -19.36 -10.30
N LYS A 296 7.24 -20.33 -11.18
CA LYS A 296 6.94 -21.76 -10.95
C LYS A 296 6.00 -22.11 -9.79
N GLY A 297 4.92 -21.36 -9.59
CA GLY A 297 3.96 -21.60 -8.51
C GLY A 297 4.33 -20.96 -7.17
N THR A 298 5.26 -20.01 -7.15
CA THR A 298 5.59 -19.21 -5.98
C THR A 298 4.46 -18.26 -5.60
N ASP A 299 4.52 -17.66 -4.39
CA ASP A 299 3.59 -16.62 -3.98
C ASP A 299 3.81 -15.36 -4.83
N CYS A 300 2.92 -15.14 -5.78
CA CYS A 300 2.99 -13.99 -6.69
C CYS A 300 1.60 -13.59 -7.18
N ASN A 301 1.47 -12.37 -7.68
CA ASN A 301 0.25 -11.88 -8.35
C ASN A 301 0.56 -11.48 -9.80
N MET A 302 0.41 -12.42 -10.72
CA MET A 302 0.67 -12.21 -12.15
C MET A 302 -0.27 -11.21 -12.82
N LEU A 303 -1.28 -10.71 -12.10
CA LEU A 303 -2.28 -9.76 -12.62
C LEU A 303 -1.95 -8.30 -12.23
N VAL A 304 -0.85 -8.05 -11.54
CA VAL A 304 -0.41 -6.68 -11.17
C VAL A 304 -0.06 -5.79 -12.37
N THR A 305 0.13 -6.39 -13.54
CA THR A 305 0.38 -5.66 -14.79
C THR A 305 -0.91 -5.15 -15.44
N ASP A 306 -2.08 -5.66 -15.04
CA ASP A 306 -3.34 -5.34 -15.69
C ASP A 306 -3.89 -3.97 -15.27
N TRP A 307 -4.62 -3.32 -16.19
CA TRP A 307 -5.21 -2.03 -15.94
C TRP A 307 -6.21 -2.02 -14.77
N PHE A 308 -7.01 -3.08 -14.62
CA PHE A 308 -7.98 -3.15 -13.53
C PHE A 308 -7.32 -3.15 -12.14
N TYR A 309 -6.08 -3.66 -12.02
CA TYR A 309 -5.31 -3.58 -10.77
C TYR A 309 -5.00 -2.13 -10.41
N ALA A 310 -4.70 -1.31 -11.42
CA ALA A 310 -4.48 0.13 -11.24
C ALA A 310 -5.72 0.89 -10.75
N LEU A 311 -6.92 0.34 -10.95
CA LEU A 311 -8.15 0.91 -10.41
C LEU A 311 -8.51 0.33 -9.03
N ASP A 312 -8.22 -0.95 -8.81
CA ASP A 312 -8.58 -1.64 -7.57
C ASP A 312 -7.73 -1.19 -6.37
N MET A 313 -6.43 -0.97 -6.55
CA MET A 313 -5.57 -0.51 -5.45
C MET A 313 -5.99 0.85 -4.87
N PRO A 314 -6.34 1.88 -5.68
CA PRO A 314 -6.98 3.09 -5.17
C PRO A 314 -8.29 2.85 -4.41
N ILE A 315 -9.16 1.98 -4.93
CA ILE A 315 -10.44 1.66 -4.27
C ILE A 315 -10.19 1.05 -2.89
N PHE A 316 -9.24 0.13 -2.80
CA PHE A 316 -8.83 -0.50 -1.55
C PHE A 316 -8.39 0.55 -0.51
N ALA A 317 -7.51 1.49 -0.90
CA ALA A 317 -7.06 2.56 -0.02
C ALA A 317 -8.21 3.50 0.40
N MET A 318 -9.07 3.89 -0.54
CA MET A 318 -10.22 4.76 -0.25
C MET A 318 -11.22 4.09 0.70
N GLU A 319 -11.56 2.82 0.47
CA GLU A 319 -12.45 2.07 1.36
C GLU A 319 -11.85 1.91 2.76
N ALA A 320 -10.55 1.66 2.87
CA ALA A 320 -9.86 1.60 4.16
C ALA A 320 -9.94 2.94 4.91
N MET A 321 -9.54 4.04 4.27
CA MET A 321 -9.52 5.36 4.90
C MET A 321 -10.92 5.88 5.22
N ASN A 322 -11.91 5.67 4.36
CA ASN A 322 -13.30 6.07 4.59
C ASN A 322 -13.93 5.34 5.80
N ASN A 323 -13.36 4.21 6.22
CA ASN A 323 -13.86 3.39 7.33
C ASN A 323 -12.92 3.35 8.55
N GLY A 324 -11.93 4.25 8.62
CA GLY A 324 -11.16 4.53 9.82
C GLY A 324 -9.74 3.96 9.88
N ALA A 325 -9.24 3.33 8.79
CA ALA A 325 -7.82 3.06 8.67
C ALA A 325 -7.05 4.36 8.41
N SER A 326 -5.88 4.51 9.00
CA SER A 326 -5.05 5.71 8.83
C SER A 326 -4.18 5.66 7.56
N GLY A 327 -4.20 4.57 6.81
CA GLY A 327 -3.48 4.39 5.55
C GLY A 327 -3.14 2.93 5.27
N ILE A 328 -2.54 2.71 4.10
CA ILE A 328 -2.08 1.39 3.63
C ILE A 328 -0.66 1.51 3.10
N ALA A 329 0.23 0.57 3.45
CA ALA A 329 1.43 0.28 2.68
C ALA A 329 1.08 -0.77 1.60
N ALA A 330 1.25 -0.40 0.35
CA ALA A 330 1.02 -1.36 -0.73
C ALA A 330 2.12 -2.42 -0.75
N TRP A 331 1.75 -3.68 -0.74
CA TRP A 331 2.63 -4.80 -1.03
C TRP A 331 2.67 -5.03 -2.54
N MET A 332 3.80 -4.81 -3.18
CA MET A 332 5.05 -4.22 -2.72
C MET A 332 5.63 -3.28 -3.79
N LEU A 333 6.72 -2.57 -3.47
CA LEU A 333 7.34 -1.63 -4.39
C LEU A 333 7.97 -2.33 -5.60
N ASP A 334 8.77 -3.35 -5.37
CA ASP A 334 9.68 -3.93 -6.38
C ASP A 334 9.77 -5.46 -6.25
N ASP A 335 9.62 -6.18 -7.36
CA ASP A 335 9.76 -7.63 -7.37
C ASP A 335 11.18 -8.10 -6.96
N ALA A 336 12.20 -7.26 -7.18
CA ALA A 336 13.59 -7.60 -6.86
C ALA A 336 13.90 -7.66 -5.36
N MET A 337 12.92 -7.36 -4.49
CA MET A 337 13.15 -7.38 -3.04
C MET A 337 13.12 -8.80 -2.46
N HIS A 338 12.27 -9.69 -2.99
CA HIS A 338 11.96 -10.96 -2.31
C HIS A 338 11.93 -12.19 -3.22
N SER A 339 12.34 -13.31 -2.63
CA SER A 339 12.03 -14.65 -3.13
C SER A 339 11.06 -15.37 -2.19
N SER A 340 10.29 -16.31 -2.73
CA SER A 340 9.35 -17.11 -1.95
C SER A 340 10.07 -17.98 -0.93
N GLY A 341 9.64 -17.89 0.33
CA GLY A 341 10.24 -18.63 1.44
C GLY A 341 11.70 -18.24 1.74
N ASP A 342 12.07 -16.98 1.40
CA ASP A 342 13.41 -16.44 1.62
C ASP A 342 14.50 -17.36 1.04
N SER A 343 14.21 -17.94 -0.13
CA SER A 343 15.08 -18.97 -0.73
C SER A 343 16.40 -18.40 -1.24
N GLY A 344 16.50 -17.09 -1.45
CA GLY A 344 17.65 -16.42 -2.05
C GLY A 344 17.89 -16.82 -3.50
N LYS A 345 16.85 -17.25 -4.23
CA LYS A 345 16.94 -17.73 -5.63
C LYS A 345 16.07 -16.90 -6.55
N ALA A 346 16.62 -16.47 -7.68
CA ALA A 346 15.90 -15.68 -8.66
C ALA A 346 14.69 -16.41 -9.27
N GLU A 347 14.76 -17.75 -9.40
CA GLU A 347 13.63 -18.55 -9.91
C GLU A 347 12.41 -18.60 -8.98
N ASP A 348 12.59 -18.20 -7.73
CA ASP A 348 11.53 -18.13 -6.71
C ASP A 348 11.03 -16.69 -6.49
N VAL A 349 11.37 -15.74 -7.40
CA VAL A 349 10.99 -14.34 -7.28
C VAL A 349 9.49 -14.15 -7.03
N LYS A 350 9.15 -13.26 -6.10
CA LYS A 350 7.77 -12.83 -5.86
C LYS A 350 7.39 -11.70 -6.83
N ILE A 351 6.34 -11.88 -7.65
CA ILE A 351 5.83 -10.84 -8.56
C ILE A 351 4.60 -10.20 -7.95
N TRP A 352 4.78 -9.05 -7.30
CA TRP A 352 3.75 -8.24 -6.70
C TRP A 352 3.99 -6.74 -6.89
N GLY A 353 5.22 -6.36 -7.28
CA GLY A 353 5.73 -5.01 -7.27
C GLY A 353 5.15 -4.09 -8.34
N MET A 354 5.60 -2.87 -8.32
CA MET A 354 5.33 -1.86 -9.34
C MET A 354 6.28 -1.98 -10.54
N TRP A 355 7.38 -2.72 -10.38
CA TRP A 355 8.41 -3.05 -11.39
C TRP A 355 9.31 -4.16 -10.87
N ASN A 356 10.35 -4.51 -11.63
CA ASN A 356 11.50 -5.29 -11.19
C ASN A 356 12.78 -4.56 -11.59
N ILE A 357 13.48 -3.91 -10.65
CA ILE A 357 14.65 -3.08 -10.94
C ILE A 357 15.85 -3.87 -11.46
N LEU A 358 15.90 -5.17 -11.22
CA LEU A 358 16.93 -6.08 -11.71
C LEU A 358 16.48 -6.86 -12.97
N GLY A 359 15.49 -6.32 -13.70
CA GLY A 359 14.94 -6.94 -14.90
C GLY A 359 15.98 -7.28 -15.95
N SER A 360 16.91 -6.37 -16.22
CA SER A 360 18.01 -6.55 -17.18
C SER A 360 19.07 -7.52 -16.67
N GLU A 361 19.56 -7.33 -15.45
CA GLU A 361 20.75 -7.99 -14.92
C GLU A 361 20.50 -9.45 -14.55
N VAL A 362 19.39 -9.71 -13.86
CA VAL A 362 19.06 -11.03 -13.32
C VAL A 362 18.12 -11.79 -14.26
N PHE A 363 17.11 -11.12 -14.81
CA PHE A 363 16.04 -11.77 -15.56
C PHE A 363 16.23 -11.68 -17.07
N GLY A 364 17.18 -10.85 -17.56
CA GLY A 364 17.46 -10.67 -18.98
C GLY A 364 16.32 -10.04 -19.78
N ASP A 365 15.45 -9.26 -19.09
CA ASP A 365 14.30 -8.58 -19.68
C ASP A 365 14.17 -7.15 -19.13
N PRO A 366 14.71 -6.14 -19.84
CA PRO A 366 14.64 -4.75 -19.42
C PRO A 366 13.19 -4.19 -19.36
N SER A 367 12.23 -4.85 -19.99
CA SER A 367 10.84 -4.42 -19.93
C SER A 367 10.22 -4.59 -18.54
N LEU A 368 10.77 -5.47 -17.71
CA LEU A 368 10.35 -5.67 -16.32
C LEU A 368 10.67 -4.48 -15.42
N GLU A 369 11.63 -3.65 -15.83
CA GLU A 369 11.98 -2.43 -15.10
C GLU A 369 10.97 -1.29 -15.30
N MET A 370 10.10 -1.39 -16.30
CA MET A 370 9.11 -0.34 -16.58
C MET A 370 8.03 -0.30 -15.48
N PRO A 371 7.66 0.91 -15.01
CA PRO A 371 6.58 1.03 -14.03
C PRO A 371 5.25 0.47 -14.57
N ARG A 372 4.63 -0.41 -13.80
CA ARG A 372 3.30 -0.95 -14.08
C ARG A 372 2.22 0.12 -13.89
N PRO A 373 1.03 0.00 -14.53
CA PRO A 373 -0.02 1.04 -14.50
C PRO A 373 -0.41 1.50 -13.09
N TRP A 374 -0.44 0.59 -12.12
CA TRP A 374 -0.87 0.92 -10.76
C TRP A 374 0.14 1.78 -9.96
N PHE A 375 1.40 1.86 -10.39
CA PHE A 375 2.35 2.83 -9.84
C PHE A 375 1.82 4.27 -9.94
N TYR A 376 1.23 4.64 -11.06
CA TYR A 376 0.76 6.01 -11.31
C TYR A 376 -0.47 6.36 -10.47
N THR A 377 -1.43 5.44 -10.38
CA THR A 377 -2.63 5.66 -9.56
C THR A 377 -2.31 5.64 -8.08
N TRP A 378 -1.41 4.74 -7.64
CA TRP A 378 -0.94 4.69 -6.26
C TRP A 378 -0.15 5.94 -5.86
N SER A 379 0.67 6.46 -6.77
CA SER A 379 1.38 7.71 -6.55
C SER A 379 0.43 8.87 -6.26
N LEU A 380 -0.68 8.97 -6.99
CA LEU A 380 -1.69 10.00 -6.72
C LEU A 380 -2.46 9.73 -5.41
N ILE A 381 -2.67 8.48 -5.01
CA ILE A 381 -3.21 8.14 -3.69
C ILE A 381 -2.27 8.65 -2.58
N CYS A 382 -0.97 8.37 -2.67
CA CYS A 382 -0.01 8.85 -1.69
C CYS A 382 0.00 10.38 -1.57
N ARG A 383 -0.10 11.08 -2.69
CA ARG A 383 -0.07 12.55 -2.73
C ARG A 383 -1.39 13.23 -2.37
N CYS A 384 -2.53 12.63 -2.74
CA CYS A 384 -3.85 13.21 -2.46
C CYS A 384 -4.28 13.01 -1.00
N PHE A 385 -3.69 12.05 -0.30
CA PHE A 385 -3.97 11.73 1.09
C PHE A 385 -2.68 11.80 1.92
N PRO A 386 -2.09 13.01 2.07
CA PRO A 386 -0.84 13.15 2.81
C PRO A 386 -1.05 12.93 4.32
N SER A 387 0.05 12.63 5.00
CA SER A 387 0.06 12.49 6.47
C SER A 387 -0.53 13.74 7.15
N SER A 388 -1.25 13.53 8.23
CA SER A 388 -1.94 14.55 9.00
C SER A 388 -3.09 15.26 8.26
N SER A 389 -3.60 14.68 7.17
CA SER A 389 -4.88 15.11 6.60
C SER A 389 -6.06 14.41 7.27
N ASP A 390 -7.22 15.04 7.17
CA ASP A 390 -8.50 14.50 7.61
C ASP A 390 -9.26 13.92 6.40
N ILE A 391 -9.97 12.80 6.59
CA ILE A 391 -10.90 12.27 5.60
C ILE A 391 -12.28 12.85 5.85
N LEU A 392 -12.88 13.40 4.81
CA LEU A 392 -14.18 14.07 4.86
C LEU A 392 -15.31 13.13 4.43
N ARG A 393 -16.48 13.29 5.05
CA ARG A 393 -17.70 12.60 4.63
C ARG A 393 -18.13 13.05 3.22
N ILE A 394 -18.49 12.07 2.41
CA ILE A 394 -19.11 12.29 1.10
C ILE A 394 -20.54 11.79 1.12
N ASP A 395 -21.49 12.71 0.89
CA ASP A 395 -22.89 12.39 0.64
C ASP A 395 -23.10 12.26 -0.87
N SER A 396 -23.52 11.11 -1.33
CA SER A 396 -23.64 10.87 -2.76
C SER A 396 -24.76 9.89 -3.13
N ASN A 397 -25.18 9.94 -4.41
CA ASN A 397 -25.99 8.92 -5.04
C ASN A 397 -25.25 8.31 -6.25
N LEU A 398 -23.96 8.04 -6.08
CA LEU A 398 -23.11 7.48 -7.13
C LEU A 398 -23.67 6.16 -7.67
N PRO A 399 -23.50 5.88 -8.96
CA PRO A 399 -23.87 4.58 -9.51
C PRO A 399 -22.91 3.51 -8.99
N SER A 400 -23.34 2.26 -9.01
CA SER A 400 -22.44 1.12 -8.79
C SER A 400 -21.21 1.23 -9.70
N GLY A 401 -20.04 0.86 -9.18
CA GLY A 401 -18.78 0.94 -9.90
C GLY A 401 -18.12 2.33 -9.93
N VAL A 402 -18.66 3.31 -9.17
CA VAL A 402 -17.99 4.59 -8.91
C VAL A 402 -17.70 4.74 -7.43
N TYR A 403 -16.45 5.01 -7.10
CA TYR A 403 -15.91 5.14 -5.74
C TYR A 403 -15.33 6.53 -5.53
N ALA A 404 -15.40 7.03 -4.30
CA ALA A 404 -14.95 8.38 -3.97
C ALA A 404 -14.37 8.45 -2.55
N SER A 405 -13.31 9.27 -2.39
CA SER A 405 -12.80 9.68 -1.08
C SER A 405 -12.26 11.10 -1.15
N ALA A 406 -12.38 11.85 -0.07
CA ALA A 406 -11.91 13.24 0.01
C ALA A 406 -11.04 13.46 1.24
N SER A 407 -9.96 14.21 1.07
CA SER A 407 -9.06 14.62 2.14
C SER A 407 -9.02 16.13 2.30
N CYS A 408 -8.70 16.58 3.51
CA CYS A 408 -8.50 17.99 3.85
C CYS A 408 -7.24 18.13 4.72
N VAL A 409 -6.30 18.95 4.27
CA VAL A 409 -5.10 19.34 5.05
C VAL A 409 -5.34 20.66 5.76
N SER A 410 -6.06 21.56 5.11
CA SER A 410 -6.45 22.86 5.62
C SER A 410 -7.74 23.32 4.92
N PRO A 411 -8.41 24.38 5.39
CA PRO A 411 -9.60 24.90 4.72
C PRO A 411 -9.42 25.23 3.23
N THR A 412 -8.19 25.48 2.78
CA THR A 412 -7.86 25.83 1.38
C THR A 412 -7.14 24.72 0.62
N GLU A 413 -6.75 23.64 1.30
CA GLU A 413 -5.99 22.54 0.71
C GLU A 413 -6.72 21.22 0.92
N SER A 414 -7.32 20.70 -0.13
CA SER A 414 -8.12 19.49 -0.13
C SER A 414 -7.93 18.69 -1.41
N SER A 415 -8.27 17.42 -1.37
CA SER A 415 -8.32 16.56 -2.55
C SER A 415 -9.63 15.77 -2.60
N LEU A 416 -10.04 15.43 -3.81
CA LEU A 416 -11.14 14.50 -4.09
C LEU A 416 -10.65 13.49 -5.12
N VAL A 417 -10.66 12.23 -4.76
CA VAL A 417 -10.30 11.12 -5.65
C VAL A 417 -11.55 10.34 -6.02
N LEU A 418 -11.65 9.99 -7.31
CA LEU A 418 -12.77 9.30 -7.93
C LEU A 418 -12.25 8.17 -8.81
N VAL A 419 -12.84 6.99 -8.69
CA VAL A 419 -12.55 5.84 -9.57
C VAL A 419 -13.85 5.37 -10.22
N ASN A 420 -13.84 5.26 -11.55
CA ASN A 420 -14.93 4.70 -12.34
C ASN A 420 -14.45 3.38 -12.95
N VAL A 421 -15.00 2.26 -12.49
CA VAL A 421 -14.69 0.93 -13.06
C VAL A 421 -15.69 0.48 -14.13
N ASN A 422 -16.65 1.34 -14.47
CA ASN A 422 -17.61 1.04 -15.55
C ASN A 422 -16.98 1.30 -16.92
N ASP A 423 -17.42 0.56 -17.92
CA ASP A 423 -17.06 0.70 -19.35
C ASP A 423 -17.74 1.87 -20.06
N PHE A 424 -18.44 2.73 -19.30
CA PHE A 424 -19.12 3.92 -19.80
C PHE A 424 -18.79 5.15 -18.97
N PRO A 425 -18.88 6.37 -19.56
CA PRO A 425 -18.61 7.62 -18.85
C PRO A 425 -19.72 7.95 -17.85
N VAL A 426 -19.35 8.56 -16.70
CA VAL A 426 -20.27 8.94 -15.63
C VAL A 426 -20.22 10.45 -15.40
N LYS A 427 -21.39 11.12 -15.52
CA LYS A 427 -21.50 12.57 -15.29
C LYS A 427 -21.88 12.87 -13.85
N LEU A 428 -21.05 13.69 -13.20
CA LEU A 428 -21.21 14.10 -11.81
C LEU A 428 -21.48 15.60 -11.70
N LYS A 429 -22.37 15.96 -10.76
CA LYS A 429 -22.48 17.30 -10.20
C LYS A 429 -21.86 17.25 -8.81
N ILE A 430 -20.74 17.95 -8.64
CA ILE A 430 -19.95 17.95 -7.42
C ILE A 430 -20.18 19.27 -6.69
N ARG A 431 -20.38 19.20 -5.37
CA ARG A 431 -20.31 20.32 -4.45
C ARG A 431 -19.16 20.07 -3.46
N LEU A 432 -18.24 21.00 -3.40
CA LEU A 432 -17.12 21.03 -2.47
C LEU A 432 -17.47 21.87 -1.24
N PRO A 433 -16.68 21.83 -0.15
CA PRO A 433 -16.79 22.75 0.96
C PRO A 433 -16.77 24.21 0.51
N GLN A 434 -17.42 25.11 1.30
CA GLN A 434 -17.60 26.52 0.90
C GLN A 434 -16.26 27.26 0.75
N GLU A 435 -15.25 26.90 1.54
CA GLU A 435 -13.91 27.44 1.50
C GLU A 435 -13.18 27.19 0.16
N SER A 436 -13.61 26.18 -0.61
CA SER A 436 -13.10 25.90 -1.96
C SER A 436 -13.64 26.89 -3.02
N SER A 437 -14.58 27.78 -2.64
CA SER A 437 -15.20 28.72 -3.58
C SER A 437 -14.22 29.68 -4.22
N GLY A 438 -14.23 29.75 -5.56
CA GLY A 438 -13.32 30.61 -6.33
C GLY A 438 -11.87 30.12 -6.38
N SER A 439 -11.56 28.93 -5.85
CA SER A 439 -10.22 28.35 -5.89
C SER A 439 -9.92 27.66 -7.21
N LEU A 440 -8.63 27.56 -7.54
CA LEU A 440 -8.12 26.80 -8.68
C LEU A 440 -7.62 25.45 -8.22
N TRP A 441 -8.22 24.40 -8.78
CA TRP A 441 -7.83 23.02 -8.52
C TRP A 441 -7.13 22.43 -9.73
N ARG A 442 -6.23 21.49 -9.48
CA ARG A 442 -5.62 20.65 -10.50
C ARG A 442 -6.43 19.36 -10.66
N ARG A 443 -6.69 18.97 -11.90
CA ARG A 443 -7.30 17.69 -12.24
C ARG A 443 -6.26 16.79 -12.89
N PHE A 444 -6.21 15.55 -12.45
CA PHE A 444 -5.44 14.47 -13.04
C PHE A 444 -6.40 13.36 -13.43
N THR A 445 -6.27 12.85 -14.63
CA THR A 445 -7.06 11.71 -15.09
C THR A 445 -6.12 10.68 -15.67
N ILE A 446 -6.21 9.45 -15.16
CA ILE A 446 -5.42 8.30 -15.63
C ILE A 446 -6.40 7.30 -16.23
N THR A 447 -6.11 6.88 -17.46
CA THR A 447 -6.84 5.87 -18.22
C THR A 447 -5.85 4.86 -18.79
N GLN A 448 -6.36 3.70 -19.21
CA GLN A 448 -5.54 2.76 -19.95
C GLN A 448 -5.13 3.40 -21.29
N SER A 449 -3.87 3.30 -21.65
CA SER A 449 -3.40 3.73 -22.96
C SER A 449 -3.86 2.76 -24.06
N LYS A 450 -3.79 3.19 -25.32
CA LYS A 450 -4.03 2.31 -26.47
C LYS A 450 -2.97 1.22 -26.62
N GLU A 451 -1.79 1.46 -26.09
CA GLU A 451 -0.76 0.46 -25.89
C GLU A 451 -1.11 -0.27 -24.60
N LYS A 452 -1.37 -1.56 -24.68
CA LYS A 452 -1.76 -2.37 -23.53
C LYS A 452 -0.73 -2.21 -22.40
N ASP A 453 -1.21 -2.23 -21.18
CA ASP A 453 -0.44 -2.22 -19.94
C ASP A 453 0.37 -0.92 -19.68
N VAL A 454 0.01 0.18 -20.32
CA VAL A 454 0.57 1.50 -20.09
C VAL A 454 -0.53 2.45 -19.62
N ALA A 455 -0.23 3.29 -18.64
CA ALA A 455 -1.13 4.34 -18.18
C ALA A 455 -1.02 5.58 -19.09
N ALA A 456 -2.17 6.14 -19.47
CA ALA A 456 -2.25 7.44 -20.13
C ALA A 456 -2.71 8.49 -19.12
N LEU A 457 -1.86 9.46 -18.86
CA LEU A 457 -2.13 10.51 -17.89
C LEU A 457 -2.39 11.84 -18.56
N THR A 458 -3.48 12.50 -18.17
CA THR A 458 -3.79 13.88 -18.54
C THR A 458 -3.93 14.75 -17.30
N SER A 459 -3.47 15.98 -17.40
CA SER A 459 -3.65 16.98 -16.34
C SER A 459 -4.21 18.29 -16.89
N GLY A 460 -4.91 19.05 -16.06
CA GLY A 460 -5.46 20.35 -16.39
C GLY A 460 -5.95 21.08 -15.16
N ASN A 461 -6.18 22.39 -15.30
CA ASN A 461 -6.71 23.21 -14.23
C ASN A 461 -8.25 23.21 -14.29
N VAL A 462 -8.88 23.25 -13.12
CA VAL A 462 -10.33 23.36 -12.94
C VAL A 462 -10.59 24.50 -11.97
N GLU A 463 -11.29 25.53 -12.43
CA GLU A 463 -11.75 26.60 -11.56
C GLU A 463 -13.03 26.19 -10.83
N ILE A 464 -13.04 26.34 -9.52
CA ILE A 464 -14.21 26.08 -8.70
C ILE A 464 -15.08 27.32 -8.67
N ALA A 465 -16.30 27.19 -9.15
CA ALA A 465 -17.28 28.29 -9.18
C ALA A 465 -17.52 28.88 -7.77
N SER A 466 -17.95 30.16 -7.72
CA SER A 466 -18.26 30.86 -6.46
C SER A 466 -19.35 30.19 -5.61
N SER A 467 -20.11 29.25 -6.19
CA SER A 467 -21.06 28.41 -5.49
C SER A 467 -20.47 27.10 -4.94
N SER A 468 -19.17 26.91 -4.99
CA SER A 468 -18.45 25.65 -4.67
C SER A 468 -18.93 24.45 -5.48
N ARG A 469 -19.46 24.69 -6.71
CA ARG A 469 -20.04 23.64 -7.56
C ARG A 469 -19.23 23.49 -8.85
N MET A 470 -19.14 22.24 -9.28
CA MET A 470 -18.56 21.90 -10.59
C MET A 470 -19.31 20.72 -11.23
N SER A 471 -19.11 20.54 -12.51
CA SER A 471 -19.58 19.36 -13.24
C SER A 471 -18.36 18.63 -13.80
N LEU A 472 -18.35 17.32 -13.66
CA LEU A 472 -17.26 16.46 -14.11
C LEU A 472 -17.84 15.27 -14.89
N CYS A 473 -17.16 14.88 -15.96
CA CYS A 473 -17.39 13.60 -16.62
C CYS A 473 -16.20 12.70 -16.31
N LEU A 474 -16.45 11.58 -15.65
CA LEU A 474 -15.47 10.52 -15.46
C LEU A 474 -15.42 9.70 -16.75
N GLU A 475 -14.22 9.47 -17.25
CA GLU A 475 -14.00 8.57 -18.38
C GLU A 475 -14.32 7.11 -17.98
N PRO A 476 -14.62 6.24 -18.95
CA PRO A 476 -14.71 4.81 -18.68
C PRO A 476 -13.42 4.28 -18.07
N GLU A 477 -13.53 3.32 -17.15
CA GLU A 477 -12.38 2.63 -16.52
C GLU A 477 -11.22 3.58 -16.18
N SER A 478 -11.51 4.62 -15.36
CA SER A 478 -10.58 5.71 -15.08
C SER A 478 -10.40 6.00 -13.61
N PHE A 479 -9.23 6.52 -13.29
CA PHE A 479 -8.91 7.19 -12.04
C PHE A 479 -8.89 8.70 -12.26
N THR A 480 -9.54 9.48 -11.40
CA THR A 480 -9.51 10.95 -11.45
C THR A 480 -9.22 11.52 -10.08
N ALA A 481 -8.21 12.35 -9.97
CA ALA A 481 -7.91 13.14 -8.79
C ALA A 481 -8.14 14.63 -9.08
N LEU A 482 -8.77 15.31 -8.14
CA LEU A 482 -8.93 16.75 -8.09
C LEU A 482 -8.25 17.25 -6.82
N SER A 483 -7.36 18.25 -6.90
CA SER A 483 -6.62 18.70 -5.74
C SER A 483 -6.26 20.18 -5.80
N SER A 484 -6.35 20.86 -4.66
CA SER A 484 -5.81 22.18 -4.41
C SER A 484 -4.50 22.15 -3.63
N LEU A 485 -3.98 20.97 -3.28
CA LEU A 485 -2.73 20.81 -2.53
C LEU A 485 -1.55 21.44 -3.28
N THR A 486 -0.71 22.18 -2.55
CA THR A 486 0.47 22.85 -3.09
C THR A 486 1.43 21.88 -3.77
N ASP A 487 1.64 20.71 -3.17
CA ASP A 487 2.52 19.63 -3.71
C ASP A 487 2.09 19.13 -5.10
N LEU A 488 0.79 19.20 -5.41
CA LEU A 488 0.22 18.76 -6.69
C LEU A 488 0.12 19.88 -7.73
N ARG A 489 0.27 21.16 -7.34
CA ARG A 489 0.15 22.28 -8.29
C ARG A 489 1.26 22.28 -9.32
N ASP A 490 2.48 21.98 -8.89
CA ASP A 490 3.70 22.07 -9.71
C ASP A 490 4.16 20.71 -10.26
N LEU A 491 3.39 19.66 -10.01
CA LEU A 491 3.74 18.33 -10.48
C LEU A 491 3.69 18.24 -12.01
N ASP A 492 4.84 18.08 -12.63
CA ASP A 492 4.96 17.89 -14.08
C ASP A 492 5.00 16.39 -14.44
N PHE A 493 3.90 15.91 -15.00
CA PHE A 493 3.78 14.53 -15.42
C PHE A 493 4.57 14.17 -16.69
N ARG A 494 5.14 15.16 -17.37
CA ARG A 494 6.06 14.89 -18.49
C ARG A 494 7.43 14.39 -18.02
N GLU A 495 7.73 14.59 -16.75
CA GLU A 495 8.92 14.07 -16.07
C GLU A 495 8.65 12.72 -15.37
N MET A 496 7.61 12.00 -15.78
CA MET A 496 7.31 10.66 -15.24
C MET A 496 8.49 9.72 -15.48
N PRO A 497 8.89 8.96 -14.45
CA PRO A 497 9.98 8.02 -14.53
C PRO A 497 9.66 6.82 -15.42
#